data_6e05228698d1f3f56c149b2c71a5caec
#
_entry.id   6e05228698d1f3f56c149b2c71a5caec
#
_cell.length_a   1.000
_cell.length_b   1.000
_cell.length_c   1.000
_cell.angle_alpha   90.00
_cell.angle_beta   90.00
_cell.angle_gamma   90.00
#
_symmetry.space_group_name_H-M   'P 1'
#
loop_
_entity.id
_entity.type
_entity.pdbx_description
1 polymer ?
#
loop_
_entity_poly.entity_id
_entity_poly.type
_entity_poly.pdbx_seq_one_letter_code
_entity_poly.pdbx_strand_id
1 'polypeptide(L)'
;MRDENTEDIVAPELRGLSAEEVAQRLADGLTNAYAGPKTKSVGQIAAEHTFTLFNGVNLVLAGLVALTGSWRNLSYIVVVFANLFIGVFQEVRSKRTIDKLSILAERPVIIRRDGRDVCVSHEEVVLDDLLVLSRGDQIPADAQVVWGEAGVNESLLTGESKPVTKVVGSELMSGSFLDSGTLVA
;
A
#
# COMPACT_ATOMS: atom_id res chain seq x y z
N MET A 1 7.67 15.49 -16.68
CA MET A 1 8.50 15.62 -17.85
C MET A 1 9.91 15.33 -17.34
N ARG A 2 10.32 14.08 -17.44
CA ARG A 2 11.67 13.65 -17.04
C ARG A 2 12.58 14.03 -18.20
N ASP A 3 13.67 14.72 -17.91
CA ASP A 3 14.64 15.08 -18.93
C ASP A 3 15.23 13.82 -19.57
N GLU A 4 15.23 13.73 -20.90
CA GLU A 4 15.79 12.63 -21.71
C GLU A 4 17.29 12.38 -21.45
N ASN A 5 17.95 13.21 -20.63
CA ASN A 5 19.37 13.11 -20.29
C ASN A 5 19.69 12.22 -19.10
N THR A 6 18.71 11.54 -18.50
CA THR A 6 18.95 10.68 -17.31
C THR A 6 19.42 9.26 -17.70
N GLU A 7 19.24 8.84 -18.97
CA GLU A 7 19.61 7.50 -19.43
C GLU A 7 21.13 7.25 -19.50
N ASP A 8 21.96 8.30 -19.64
CA ASP A 8 23.41 8.15 -19.84
C ASP A 8 24.25 8.24 -18.55
N ILE A 9 23.64 8.50 -17.40
CA ILE A 9 24.41 8.83 -16.17
C ILE A 9 24.57 7.62 -15.23
N VAL A 10 23.80 6.56 -15.39
CA VAL A 10 23.79 5.45 -14.44
C VAL A 10 24.65 4.30 -14.94
N ALA A 11 25.70 4.00 -14.18
CA ALA A 11 26.72 2.96 -14.39
C ALA A 11 26.33 1.87 -15.39
N PRO A 12 26.89 1.88 -16.63
CA PRO A 12 26.56 0.90 -17.67
C PRO A 12 26.93 -0.53 -17.33
N GLU A 13 27.67 -0.75 -16.24
CA GLU A 13 28.13 -2.07 -15.78
C GLU A 13 27.13 -2.80 -14.89
N LEU A 14 26.10 -2.10 -14.34
CA LEU A 14 25.10 -2.71 -13.47
C LEU A 14 23.95 -3.28 -14.31
N ARG A 15 24.00 -4.58 -14.57
CA ARG A 15 23.03 -5.24 -15.44
C ARG A 15 21.68 -5.50 -14.76
N GLY A 16 21.67 -5.68 -13.44
CA GLY A 16 20.48 -6.12 -12.70
C GLY A 16 20.09 -7.58 -13.00
N LEU A 17 18.96 -8.01 -12.46
CA LEU A 17 18.47 -9.38 -12.58
C LEU A 17 17.99 -9.68 -14.01
N SER A 18 18.22 -10.92 -14.45
CA SER A 18 17.62 -11.47 -15.67
C SER A 18 16.15 -11.86 -15.45
N ALA A 19 15.40 -12.02 -16.54
CA ALA A 19 14.00 -12.44 -16.47
C ALA A 19 13.82 -13.81 -15.77
N GLU A 20 14.78 -14.73 -15.92
CA GLU A 20 14.75 -16.05 -15.27
C GLU A 20 14.96 -15.93 -13.75
N GLU A 21 15.91 -15.11 -13.32
CA GLU A 21 16.16 -14.87 -11.90
C GLU A 21 14.99 -14.16 -11.21
N VAL A 22 14.35 -13.22 -11.89
CA VAL A 22 13.12 -12.58 -11.40
C VAL A 22 12.00 -13.60 -11.24
N ALA A 23 11.77 -14.48 -12.24
CA ALA A 23 10.76 -15.50 -12.18
C ALA A 23 10.99 -16.49 -11.02
N GLN A 24 12.24 -16.81 -10.74
CA GLN A 24 12.60 -17.65 -9.60
C GLN A 24 12.27 -16.96 -8.27
N ARG A 25 12.67 -15.68 -8.08
CA ARG A 25 12.37 -14.93 -6.87
C ARG A 25 10.88 -14.77 -6.62
N LEU A 26 10.11 -14.55 -7.68
CA LEU A 26 8.63 -14.52 -7.62
C LEU A 26 8.06 -15.86 -7.15
N ALA A 27 8.58 -16.99 -7.67
CA ALA A 27 8.16 -18.34 -7.27
C ALA A 27 8.51 -18.65 -5.81
N ASP A 28 9.65 -18.13 -5.33
CA ASP A 28 10.12 -18.27 -3.95
C ASP A 28 9.42 -17.31 -2.97
N GLY A 29 8.56 -16.40 -3.48
CA GLY A 29 7.83 -15.42 -2.68
C GLY A 29 8.71 -14.28 -2.15
N LEU A 30 9.90 -14.07 -2.73
CA LEU A 30 10.86 -13.02 -2.37
C LEU A 30 10.49 -11.69 -3.03
N THR A 31 9.27 -11.21 -2.77
CA THR A 31 8.71 -9.99 -3.33
C THR A 31 8.54 -8.94 -2.23
N ASN A 32 8.51 -7.68 -2.62
CA ASN A 32 8.19 -6.56 -1.74
C ASN A 32 6.66 -6.41 -1.56
N ALA A 33 5.89 -7.46 -1.85
CA ALA A 33 4.45 -7.45 -1.67
C ALA A 33 4.12 -7.32 -0.18
N TYR A 34 3.66 -6.14 0.20
CA TYR A 34 3.19 -5.90 1.56
C TYR A 34 1.87 -6.64 1.77
N ALA A 35 1.91 -7.68 2.58
CA ALA A 35 0.71 -8.32 3.11
C ALA A 35 0.04 -7.41 4.16
N GLY A 36 -0.26 -6.17 3.78
CA GLY A 36 -0.99 -5.23 4.62
C GLY A 36 -2.33 -5.81 5.07
N PRO A 37 -2.94 -5.26 6.11
CA PRO A 37 -4.26 -5.72 6.54
C PRO A 37 -5.21 -5.62 5.35
N LYS A 38 -5.65 -6.80 4.86
CA LYS A 38 -6.63 -6.86 3.77
C LYS A 38 -7.83 -6.04 4.18
N THR A 39 -8.12 -4.97 3.44
CA THR A 39 -9.29 -4.16 3.71
C THR A 39 -10.53 -5.06 3.65
N LYS A 40 -11.43 -4.94 4.65
CA LYS A 40 -12.64 -5.75 4.73
C LYS A 40 -13.39 -5.72 3.41
N SER A 41 -13.89 -6.86 2.97
CA SER A 41 -14.79 -6.91 1.81
C SER A 41 -16.14 -6.26 2.15
N VAL A 42 -16.86 -5.79 1.13
CA VAL A 42 -18.22 -5.22 1.34
C VAL A 42 -19.14 -6.23 2.02
N GLY A 43 -18.99 -7.52 1.69
CA GLY A 43 -19.74 -8.60 2.34
C GLY A 43 -19.41 -8.76 3.84
N GLN A 44 -18.13 -8.62 4.21
CA GLN A 44 -17.72 -8.65 5.63
C GLN A 44 -18.29 -7.45 6.40
N ILE A 45 -18.23 -6.26 5.80
CA ILE A 45 -18.82 -5.04 6.39
C ILE A 45 -20.32 -5.25 6.64
N ALA A 46 -21.06 -5.72 5.62
CA ALA A 46 -22.48 -5.98 5.76
C ALA A 46 -22.78 -7.03 6.83
N ALA A 47 -22.00 -8.11 6.88
CA ALA A 47 -22.16 -9.16 7.90
C ALA A 47 -21.89 -8.63 9.31
N GLU A 48 -20.81 -7.88 9.52
CA GLU A 48 -20.47 -7.30 10.82
C GLU A 48 -21.55 -6.35 11.35
N HIS A 49 -22.14 -5.53 10.47
CA HIS A 49 -23.25 -4.66 10.85
C HIS A 49 -24.55 -5.41 11.08
N THR A 50 -24.79 -6.52 10.40
CA THR A 50 -26.00 -7.33 10.54
C THR A 50 -25.95 -8.21 11.77
N PHE A 51 -24.86 -8.94 11.99
CA PHE A 51 -24.72 -9.91 13.09
C PHE A 51 -24.14 -9.27 14.35
N THR A 52 -24.82 -8.25 14.86
CA THR A 52 -24.49 -7.61 16.14
C THR A 52 -25.38 -8.16 17.27
N LEU A 53 -24.88 -8.14 18.50
CA LEU A 53 -25.69 -8.48 19.67
C LEU A 53 -26.95 -7.62 19.74
N PHE A 54 -26.84 -6.34 19.42
CA PHE A 54 -27.96 -5.40 19.38
C PHE A 54 -29.06 -5.84 18.39
N ASN A 55 -28.70 -6.21 17.18
CA ASN A 55 -29.65 -6.71 16.18
C ASN A 55 -30.25 -8.06 16.60
N GLY A 56 -29.47 -8.93 17.22
CA GLY A 56 -29.96 -10.19 17.77
C GLY A 56 -31.04 -9.98 18.85
N VAL A 57 -30.79 -9.09 19.79
CA VAL A 57 -31.78 -8.73 20.82
C VAL A 57 -33.05 -8.13 20.19
N ASN A 58 -32.90 -7.21 19.22
CA ASN A 58 -34.04 -6.62 18.53
C ASN A 58 -34.88 -7.68 17.76
N LEU A 59 -34.20 -8.67 17.15
CA LEU A 59 -34.87 -9.76 16.45
C LEU A 59 -35.71 -10.63 17.41
N VAL A 60 -35.16 -10.96 18.58
CA VAL A 60 -35.86 -11.71 19.63
C VAL A 60 -37.09 -10.92 20.12
N LEU A 61 -36.92 -9.61 20.42
CA LEU A 61 -37.99 -8.73 20.83
C LEU A 61 -39.07 -8.62 19.77
N ALA A 62 -38.69 -8.51 18.49
CA ALA A 62 -39.65 -8.48 17.39
C ALA A 62 -40.49 -9.77 17.32
N GLY A 63 -39.86 -10.93 17.52
CA GLY A 63 -40.55 -12.21 17.59
C GLY A 63 -41.54 -12.26 18.73
N LEU A 64 -41.17 -11.81 19.93
CA LEU A 64 -42.05 -11.76 21.10
C LEU A 64 -43.25 -10.82 20.87
N VAL A 65 -43.03 -9.63 20.31
CA VAL A 65 -44.10 -8.67 19.97
C VAL A 65 -45.01 -9.25 18.91
N ALA A 66 -44.48 -9.91 17.89
CA ALA A 66 -45.31 -10.55 16.85
C ALA A 66 -46.23 -11.63 17.43
N LEU A 67 -45.78 -12.42 18.42
CA LEU A 67 -46.57 -13.44 19.09
C LEU A 67 -47.76 -12.83 19.89
N THR A 68 -47.66 -11.58 20.35
CA THR A 68 -48.76 -10.88 21.02
C THR A 68 -49.83 -10.32 20.02
N GLY A 69 -49.59 -10.46 18.71
CA GLY A 69 -50.48 -9.91 17.66
C GLY A 69 -50.41 -8.39 17.52
N SER A 70 -49.52 -7.72 18.19
CA SER A 70 -49.44 -6.24 18.26
C SER A 70 -48.55 -5.68 17.15
N TRP A 71 -48.93 -5.86 15.90
CA TRP A 71 -48.18 -5.42 14.70
C TRP A 71 -47.78 -3.95 14.70
N ARG A 72 -48.59 -3.09 15.29
CA ARG A 72 -48.30 -1.65 15.38
C ARG A 72 -47.04 -1.37 16.18
N ASN A 73 -46.69 -2.21 17.14
CA ASN A 73 -45.53 -2.05 17.99
C ASN A 73 -44.21 -2.49 17.30
N LEU A 74 -44.29 -3.10 16.10
CA LEU A 74 -43.11 -3.46 15.29
C LEU A 74 -42.55 -2.29 14.48
N SER A 75 -43.16 -1.08 14.57
CA SER A 75 -42.68 0.11 13.84
C SER A 75 -41.21 0.46 14.10
N TYR A 76 -40.64 0.10 15.28
CA TYR A 76 -39.25 0.32 15.60
C TYR A 76 -38.27 -0.49 14.68
N ILE A 77 -38.75 -1.58 14.08
CA ILE A 77 -37.93 -2.39 13.14
C ILE A 77 -37.48 -1.54 11.95
N VAL A 78 -38.33 -0.59 11.51
CA VAL A 78 -37.94 0.34 10.42
C VAL A 78 -36.71 1.14 10.82
N VAL A 79 -36.60 1.57 12.09
CA VAL A 79 -35.46 2.30 12.61
C VAL A 79 -34.20 1.38 12.66
N VAL A 80 -34.37 0.11 13.03
CA VAL A 80 -33.27 -0.86 13.04
C VAL A 80 -32.72 -1.07 11.64
N PHE A 81 -33.60 -1.25 10.64
CA PHE A 81 -33.16 -1.38 9.24
C PHE A 81 -32.53 -0.08 8.69
N ALA A 82 -33.08 1.08 9.03
CA ALA A 82 -32.49 2.35 8.64
C ALA A 82 -31.09 2.53 9.21
N ASN A 83 -30.86 2.21 10.50
CA ASN A 83 -29.55 2.25 11.14
C ASN A 83 -28.56 1.28 10.50
N LEU A 84 -29.01 0.04 10.21
CA LEU A 84 -28.20 -0.95 9.52
C LEU A 84 -27.76 -0.44 8.14
N PHE A 85 -28.71 0.07 7.36
CA PHE A 85 -28.43 0.60 6.03
C PHE A 85 -27.45 1.77 6.06
N ILE A 86 -27.70 2.73 6.97
CA ILE A 86 -26.82 3.91 7.14
C ILE A 86 -25.41 3.47 7.55
N GLY A 87 -25.27 2.55 8.51
CA GLY A 87 -23.98 2.04 8.97
C GLY A 87 -23.18 1.39 7.85
N VAL A 88 -23.78 0.45 7.13
CA VAL A 88 -23.14 -0.22 5.98
C VAL A 88 -22.77 0.79 4.89
N PHE A 89 -23.68 1.71 4.55
CA PHE A 89 -23.44 2.71 3.53
C PHE A 89 -22.26 3.63 3.87
N GLN A 90 -22.21 4.11 5.11
CA GLN A 90 -21.12 4.99 5.58
C GLN A 90 -19.78 4.27 5.55
N GLU A 91 -19.71 3.02 6.04
CA GLU A 91 -18.45 2.27 6.07
C GLU A 91 -17.98 1.90 4.66
N VAL A 92 -18.88 1.46 3.76
CA VAL A 92 -18.53 1.19 2.36
C VAL A 92 -18.06 2.48 1.65
N ARG A 93 -18.70 3.61 1.91
CA ARG A 93 -18.27 4.90 1.34
C ARG A 93 -16.88 5.29 1.84
N SER A 94 -16.63 5.17 3.15
CA SER A 94 -15.32 5.45 3.76
C SER A 94 -14.24 4.55 3.16
N LYS A 95 -14.49 3.22 3.09
CA LYS A 95 -13.59 2.26 2.45
C LYS A 95 -13.23 2.67 1.03
N ARG A 96 -14.22 2.97 0.19
CA ARG A 96 -13.99 3.38 -1.20
C ARG A 96 -13.15 4.65 -1.32
N THR A 97 -13.27 5.57 -0.35
CA THR A 97 -12.46 6.78 -0.32
C THR A 97 -11.01 6.45 0.01
N ILE A 98 -10.77 5.58 0.99
CA ILE A 98 -9.42 5.11 1.38
C ILE A 98 -8.78 4.34 0.22
N ASP A 99 -9.50 3.39 -0.39
CA ASP A 99 -9.01 2.60 -1.52
C ASP A 99 -8.57 3.50 -2.69
N LYS A 100 -9.34 4.56 -3.00
CA LYS A 100 -8.97 5.53 -4.05
C LYS A 100 -7.71 6.32 -3.69
N LEU A 101 -7.53 6.72 -2.44
CA LEU A 101 -6.35 7.46 -2.00
C LEU A 101 -5.11 6.59 -2.01
N SER A 102 -5.22 5.32 -1.66
CA SER A 102 -4.12 4.35 -1.72
C SER A 102 -3.58 4.19 -3.15
N ILE A 103 -4.47 4.01 -4.13
CA ILE A 103 -4.07 3.90 -5.55
C ILE A 103 -3.34 5.16 -6.04
N LEU A 104 -3.75 6.35 -5.58
CA LEU A 104 -3.10 7.62 -5.97
C LEU A 104 -1.75 7.83 -5.26
N ALA A 105 -1.52 7.18 -4.13
CA ALA A 105 -0.28 7.27 -3.36
C ALA A 105 0.80 6.31 -3.86
N GLU A 106 0.43 5.25 -4.57
CA GLU A 106 1.37 4.30 -5.16
C GLU A 106 2.13 4.96 -6.31
N ARG A 107 3.41 5.25 -6.07
CA ARG A 107 4.32 5.72 -7.12
C ARG A 107 5.02 4.53 -7.76
N PRO A 108 5.11 4.48 -9.10
CA PRO A 108 5.87 3.43 -9.76
C PRO A 108 7.35 3.54 -9.40
N VAL A 109 8.00 2.39 -9.27
CA VAL A 109 9.43 2.26 -8.97
C VAL A 109 10.17 1.98 -10.27
N ILE A 110 11.33 2.62 -10.46
CA ILE A 110 12.22 2.30 -11.55
C ILE A 110 13.28 1.34 -11.04
N ILE A 111 13.35 0.20 -11.68
CA ILE A 111 14.34 -0.84 -11.42
C ILE A 111 15.12 -1.15 -12.68
N ARG A 112 16.34 -1.66 -12.53
CA ARG A 112 17.16 -2.11 -13.65
C ARG A 112 17.17 -3.63 -13.71
N ARG A 113 16.70 -4.18 -14.84
CA ARG A 113 16.74 -5.61 -15.16
C ARG A 113 17.27 -5.80 -16.58
N ASP A 114 18.15 -6.79 -16.79
CA ASP A 114 18.80 -7.05 -18.07
C ASP A 114 19.45 -5.81 -18.73
N GLY A 115 20.00 -4.92 -17.91
CA GLY A 115 20.64 -3.67 -18.36
C GLY A 115 19.67 -2.59 -18.82
N ARG A 116 18.37 -2.73 -18.57
CA ARG A 116 17.33 -1.77 -18.95
C ARG A 116 16.55 -1.29 -17.75
N ASP A 117 16.21 -0.03 -17.74
CA ASP A 117 15.36 0.56 -16.71
C ASP A 117 13.90 0.25 -17.03
N VAL A 118 13.22 -0.40 -16.08
CA VAL A 118 11.84 -0.86 -16.18
C VAL A 118 11.03 -0.22 -15.05
N CYS A 119 9.85 0.24 -15.38
CA CYS A 119 8.91 0.82 -14.42
C CYS A 119 7.97 -0.28 -13.91
N VAL A 120 7.98 -0.51 -12.61
CA VAL A 120 7.16 -1.56 -11.96
C VAL A 120 6.37 -0.99 -10.79
N SER A 121 5.36 -1.72 -10.34
CA SER A 121 4.70 -1.40 -9.08
C SER A 121 5.60 -1.77 -7.89
N HIS A 122 5.32 -1.16 -6.75
CA HIS A 122 6.05 -1.42 -5.50
C HIS A 122 6.02 -2.92 -5.10
N GLU A 123 4.92 -3.61 -5.38
CA GLU A 123 4.72 -5.02 -5.06
C GLU A 123 5.47 -5.99 -6.00
N GLU A 124 5.85 -5.51 -7.21
CA GLU A 124 6.57 -6.29 -8.21
C GLU A 124 8.10 -6.24 -8.05
N VAL A 125 8.59 -5.41 -7.12
CA VAL A 125 10.00 -5.39 -6.74
C VAL A 125 10.33 -6.71 -6.04
N VAL A 126 11.43 -7.36 -6.45
CA VAL A 126 11.90 -8.60 -5.85
C VAL A 126 13.24 -8.40 -5.15
N LEU A 127 13.62 -9.34 -4.32
CA LEU A 127 14.92 -9.32 -3.63
C LEU A 127 16.06 -9.26 -4.66
N ASP A 128 17.06 -8.43 -4.39
CA ASP A 128 18.23 -8.14 -5.24
C ASP A 128 17.91 -7.38 -6.56
N ASP A 129 16.71 -6.79 -6.70
CA ASP A 129 16.47 -5.82 -7.77
C ASP A 129 17.34 -4.57 -7.58
N LEU A 130 17.85 -4.04 -8.66
CA LEU A 130 18.56 -2.76 -8.64
C LEU A 130 17.56 -1.59 -8.77
N LEU A 131 17.38 -0.87 -7.68
CA LEU A 131 16.54 0.34 -7.64
C LEU A 131 17.28 1.50 -8.26
N VAL A 132 16.69 2.18 -9.24
CA VAL A 132 17.21 3.42 -9.83
C VAL A 132 16.44 4.59 -9.24
N LEU A 133 17.09 5.30 -8.32
CA LEU A 133 16.45 6.34 -7.52
C LEU A 133 17.01 7.71 -7.86
N SER A 134 16.11 8.67 -8.02
CA SER A 134 16.40 10.07 -8.34
C SER A 134 15.72 10.99 -7.33
N ARG A 135 16.06 12.26 -7.36
CA ARG A 135 15.47 13.28 -6.51
C ARG A 135 13.94 13.23 -6.52
N GLY A 136 13.35 13.17 -5.33
CA GLY A 136 11.89 13.12 -5.10
C GLY A 136 11.31 11.71 -5.12
N ASP A 137 12.12 10.68 -5.42
CA ASP A 137 11.67 9.30 -5.35
C ASP A 137 11.65 8.83 -3.90
N GLN A 138 10.65 8.02 -3.57
CA GLN A 138 10.57 7.30 -2.30
C GLN A 138 11.31 5.97 -2.43
N ILE A 139 12.06 5.61 -1.41
CA ILE A 139 12.75 4.32 -1.32
C ILE A 139 11.71 3.23 -1.03
N PRO A 140 11.51 2.25 -1.94
CA PRO A 140 10.42 1.30 -1.83
C PRO A 140 10.69 0.15 -0.85
N ALA A 141 11.94 -0.21 -0.68
CA ALA A 141 12.38 -1.32 0.16
C ALA A 141 13.72 -0.97 0.80
N ASP A 142 14.08 -1.64 1.89
CA ASP A 142 15.42 -1.52 2.46
C ASP A 142 16.44 -2.01 1.42
N ALA A 143 17.50 -1.23 1.22
CA ALA A 143 18.47 -1.49 0.17
C ALA A 143 19.88 -1.02 0.58
N GLN A 144 20.89 -1.41 -0.19
CA GLN A 144 22.27 -0.92 -0.02
C GLN A 144 22.72 -0.21 -1.30
N VAL A 145 23.30 0.98 -1.14
CA VAL A 145 23.80 1.77 -2.27
C VAL A 145 24.96 1.05 -2.95
N VAL A 146 24.82 0.75 -4.24
CA VAL A 146 25.85 0.12 -5.07
C VAL A 146 26.52 1.12 -5.99
N TRP A 147 25.88 2.25 -6.30
CA TRP A 147 26.43 3.30 -7.15
C TRP A 147 25.81 4.67 -6.85
N GLY A 148 26.61 5.72 -6.97
CA GLY A 148 26.17 7.12 -6.85
C GLY A 148 26.25 7.66 -5.42
N GLU A 149 25.74 8.87 -5.27
CA GLU A 149 25.64 9.60 -4.01
C GLU A 149 24.36 10.43 -3.99
N ALA A 150 23.68 10.44 -2.86
CA ALA A 150 22.46 11.21 -2.70
C ALA A 150 22.26 11.70 -1.26
N GLY A 151 21.58 12.84 -1.11
CA GLY A 151 21.00 13.27 0.17
C GLY A 151 19.65 12.60 0.37
N VAL A 152 19.50 11.84 1.45
CA VAL A 152 18.28 11.11 1.79
C VAL A 152 17.63 11.73 3.01
N ASN A 153 16.35 12.04 2.91
CA ASN A 153 15.54 12.54 4.00
C ASN A 153 14.84 11.35 4.70
N GLU A 154 15.27 11.08 5.92
CA GLU A 154 14.77 9.99 6.77
C GLU A 154 13.79 10.50 7.85
N SER A 155 13.27 11.73 7.72
CA SER A 155 12.46 12.39 8.76
C SER A 155 11.19 11.65 9.14
N LEU A 156 10.60 10.88 8.22
CA LEU A 156 9.43 10.07 8.52
C LEU A 156 9.72 8.89 9.46
N LEU A 157 10.97 8.46 9.53
CA LEU A 157 11.41 7.32 10.35
C LEU A 157 12.10 7.79 11.63
N THR A 158 13.00 8.77 11.51
CA THR A 158 13.85 9.23 12.62
C THR A 158 13.33 10.48 13.32
N GLY A 159 12.44 11.25 12.66
CA GLY A 159 11.98 12.56 13.10
C GLY A 159 12.96 13.70 12.80
N GLU A 160 14.15 13.43 12.26
CA GLU A 160 15.17 14.42 11.91
C GLU A 160 14.97 14.92 10.48
N SER A 161 14.76 16.22 10.30
CA SER A 161 14.52 16.83 8.99
C SER A 161 15.77 17.07 8.15
N LYS A 162 16.98 16.86 8.72
CA LYS A 162 18.23 17.10 7.99
C LYS A 162 18.55 15.92 7.10
N PRO A 163 18.73 16.12 5.78
CA PRO A 163 19.11 15.03 4.88
C PRO A 163 20.46 14.42 5.26
N VAL A 164 20.56 13.09 5.18
CA VAL A 164 21.76 12.33 5.42
C VAL A 164 22.37 11.97 4.07
N THR A 165 23.67 12.25 3.89
CA THR A 165 24.38 11.86 2.67
C THR A 165 24.61 10.35 2.69
N LYS A 166 24.15 9.67 1.64
CA LYS A 166 24.37 8.24 1.41
C LYS A 166 25.32 8.06 0.23
N VAL A 167 26.32 7.21 0.44
CA VAL A 167 27.36 6.87 -0.53
C VAL A 167 27.39 5.35 -0.74
N VAL A 168 28.17 4.86 -1.70
CA VAL A 168 28.32 3.42 -1.96
C VAL A 168 28.60 2.66 -0.66
N GLY A 169 27.83 1.59 -0.41
CA GLY A 169 27.87 0.79 0.80
C GLY A 169 26.97 1.29 1.94
N SER A 170 26.35 2.47 1.82
CA SER A 170 25.37 2.96 2.81
C SER A 170 24.05 2.19 2.71
N GLU A 171 23.40 1.99 3.86
CA GLU A 171 22.07 1.42 3.93
C GLU A 171 21.00 2.49 3.68
N LEU A 172 19.96 2.13 2.94
CA LEU A 172 18.77 2.91 2.67
C LEU A 172 17.59 2.28 3.40
N MET A 173 16.80 3.10 4.06
CA MET A 173 15.60 2.67 4.77
C MET A 173 14.35 2.91 3.92
N SER A 174 13.52 1.89 3.79
CA SER A 174 12.21 1.98 3.13
C SER A 174 11.35 3.10 3.74
N GLY A 175 10.64 3.85 2.90
CA GLY A 175 9.82 4.98 3.31
C GLY A 175 10.54 6.33 3.34
N SER A 176 11.87 6.37 3.27
CA SER A 176 12.67 7.60 3.12
C SER A 176 12.56 8.16 1.69
N PHE A 177 12.99 9.40 1.49
CA PHE A 177 12.93 10.10 0.19
C PHE A 177 14.31 10.63 -0.21
N LEU A 178 14.61 10.58 -1.51
CA LEU A 178 15.77 11.28 -2.04
C LEU A 178 15.47 12.78 -2.13
N ASP A 179 16.24 13.59 -1.40
CA ASP A 179 16.18 15.05 -1.45
C ASP A 179 17.05 15.63 -2.56
N SER A 180 18.19 14.99 -2.84
CA SER A 180 19.13 15.41 -3.89
C SER A 180 19.96 14.24 -4.39
N GLY A 181 20.49 14.36 -5.60
CA GLY A 181 21.35 13.36 -6.21
C GLY A 181 20.58 12.22 -6.92
N THR A 182 21.35 11.21 -7.34
CA THR A 182 20.86 9.98 -7.98
C THR A 182 21.71 8.82 -7.50
N LEU A 183 21.11 7.68 -7.23
CA LEU A 183 21.82 6.48 -6.83
C LEU A 183 21.15 5.22 -7.39
N VAL A 184 21.94 4.13 -7.38
CA VAL A 184 21.44 2.77 -7.61
C VAL A 184 21.70 1.97 -6.34
N ALA A 185 20.73 1.21 -5.91
CA ALA A 185 20.77 0.44 -4.67
C ALA A 185 20.16 -0.94 -4.87
#